data_f9c214f7a45bb790bacb2086876d8aab
#
_entry.id   f9c214f7a45bb790bacb2086876d8aab
#
_cell.length_a   1.000
_cell.length_b   1.000
_cell.length_c   1.000
_cell.angle_alpha   90.00
_cell.angle_beta   90.00
_cell.angle_gamma   90.00
#
_symmetry.space_group_name_H-M   'P 1'
#
loop_
_entity.id
_entity.type
_entity.pdbx_description
1 polymer ?
#
loop_
_entity_poly.entity_id
_entity_poly.type
_entity_poly.pdbx_seq_one_letter_code
_entity_poly.pdbx_strand_id
1 'polypeptide(L)'
;MHLSSITIKGFKSFPERTKLVFSPGVSVIVGPNGCGKSNVTDAVLWALGEQSPLSVRGQSMQDMVYAGGEGVGPSRYAEVEVVLDSDGDDAAGFSELAIMRRLERGGEGTYRINGARARLADVIEVLSDANLGREMHSVISQGRVEEIVLSAPRDRRLLVEEAAGLGKHRKRRRRAQLKLERTRDNLDRALDVEREARTRLRPLKRQAEAAELHARLERQLLEASGGLTADGLRSAREDLEAVETAARRAREARDGLE
;
A
#
# COMPACT_ATOMS: atom_id res chain seq x y z
N MET A 1 -30.86 -4.42 11.75
CA MET A 1 -30.78 -4.48 10.27
C MET A 1 -31.36 -5.78 9.77
N HIS A 2 -32.23 -5.76 8.75
CA HIS A 2 -32.81 -6.96 8.13
C HIS A 2 -32.85 -6.85 6.60
N LEU A 3 -33.02 -7.98 5.92
CA LEU A 3 -33.23 -8.04 4.48
C LEU A 3 -34.69 -7.59 4.16
N SER A 4 -34.80 -6.40 3.54
CA SER A 4 -36.11 -5.84 3.16
C SER A 4 -36.63 -6.41 1.84
N SER A 5 -35.78 -6.48 0.81
CA SER A 5 -36.17 -7.07 -0.46
C SER A 5 -34.96 -7.58 -1.27
N ILE A 6 -35.25 -8.50 -2.18
CA ILE A 6 -34.33 -8.92 -3.23
C ILE A 6 -35.00 -8.84 -4.59
N THR A 7 -34.34 -8.25 -5.55
CA THR A 7 -34.78 -8.24 -6.97
C THR A 7 -33.78 -9.03 -7.78
N ILE A 8 -34.24 -10.02 -8.51
CA ILE A 8 -33.43 -10.96 -9.29
C ILE A 8 -33.86 -10.87 -10.75
N LYS A 9 -32.93 -10.81 -11.70
CA LYS A 9 -33.18 -10.83 -13.13
C LYS A 9 -32.09 -11.55 -13.89
N GLY A 10 -32.41 -12.46 -14.77
CA GLY A 10 -31.46 -13.19 -15.61
C GLY A 10 -30.48 -14.05 -14.82
N PHE A 11 -30.78 -14.41 -13.58
CA PHE A 11 -29.88 -15.12 -12.67
C PHE A 11 -30.35 -16.57 -12.51
N LYS A 12 -29.49 -17.53 -12.83
CA LYS A 12 -29.74 -19.00 -12.70
C LYS A 12 -31.10 -19.43 -13.23
N SER A 13 -32.09 -19.64 -12.35
CA SER A 13 -33.45 -20.08 -12.70
C SER A 13 -34.45 -18.92 -12.81
N PHE A 14 -34.04 -17.67 -12.74
CA PHE A 14 -34.86 -16.48 -12.81
C PHE A 14 -34.62 -15.71 -14.11
N PRO A 15 -35.30 -16.03 -15.22
CA PRO A 15 -35.15 -15.32 -16.50
C PRO A 15 -35.68 -13.88 -16.43
N GLU A 16 -36.83 -13.71 -15.79
CA GLU A 16 -37.54 -12.45 -15.67
C GLU A 16 -37.24 -11.73 -14.34
N ARG A 17 -37.58 -10.43 -14.28
CA ARG A 17 -37.44 -9.65 -13.08
C ARG A 17 -38.43 -10.13 -12.00
N THR A 18 -37.89 -10.74 -10.97
CA THR A 18 -38.63 -11.25 -9.82
C THR A 18 -38.20 -10.44 -8.58
N LYS A 19 -39.19 -9.82 -7.90
CA LYS A 19 -38.97 -9.12 -6.63
C LYS A 19 -39.61 -9.91 -5.49
N LEU A 20 -38.80 -10.23 -4.47
CA LEU A 20 -39.27 -10.83 -3.22
C LEU A 20 -39.11 -9.76 -2.12
N VAL A 21 -40.17 -9.54 -1.37
CA VAL A 21 -40.21 -8.60 -0.23
C VAL A 21 -40.30 -9.41 1.05
N PHE A 22 -39.53 -9.04 2.03
CA PHE A 22 -39.44 -9.68 3.33
C PHE A 22 -39.93 -8.72 4.42
N SER A 23 -40.76 -9.19 5.31
CA SER A 23 -41.12 -8.45 6.52
C SER A 23 -40.11 -8.72 7.63
N PRO A 24 -39.95 -7.80 8.61
CA PRO A 24 -39.15 -8.09 9.80
C PRO A 24 -39.58 -9.40 10.47
N GLY A 25 -38.60 -10.17 10.97
CA GLY A 25 -38.81 -11.46 11.59
C GLY A 25 -38.43 -12.64 10.69
N VAL A 26 -39.13 -13.75 10.76
CA VAL A 26 -38.84 -14.98 10.03
C VAL A 26 -39.67 -15.08 8.77
N SER A 27 -39.02 -15.18 7.61
CA SER A 27 -39.64 -15.47 6.32
C SER A 27 -39.24 -16.86 5.83
N VAL A 28 -40.21 -17.67 5.37
CA VAL A 28 -39.96 -19.04 4.89
C VAL A 28 -40.31 -19.14 3.41
N ILE A 29 -39.33 -19.59 2.60
CA ILE A 29 -39.50 -19.85 1.17
C ILE A 29 -39.77 -21.35 0.98
N VAL A 30 -40.97 -21.70 0.55
CA VAL A 30 -41.39 -23.08 0.34
C VAL A 30 -41.67 -23.37 -1.14
N GLY A 31 -41.51 -24.61 -1.54
CA GLY A 31 -41.79 -25.07 -2.90
C GLY A 31 -41.20 -26.46 -3.18
N PRO A 32 -41.51 -27.08 -4.32
CA PRO A 32 -40.99 -28.39 -4.70
C PRO A 32 -39.49 -28.38 -4.96
N ASN A 33 -38.85 -29.55 -5.02
CA ASN A 33 -37.44 -29.65 -5.37
C ASN A 33 -37.23 -29.17 -6.83
N GLY A 34 -36.10 -28.43 -7.05
CA GLY A 34 -35.76 -27.89 -8.37
C GLY A 34 -36.40 -26.55 -8.74
N CYS A 35 -37.38 -26.01 -7.97
CA CYS A 35 -38.03 -24.73 -8.30
C CYS A 35 -37.18 -23.47 -8.06
N GLY A 36 -35.94 -23.60 -7.66
CA GLY A 36 -35.03 -22.45 -7.50
C GLY A 36 -34.94 -21.83 -6.11
N LYS A 37 -35.54 -22.43 -5.04
CA LYS A 37 -35.48 -21.92 -3.66
C LYS A 37 -34.05 -21.55 -3.22
N SER A 38 -33.13 -22.48 -3.43
CA SER A 38 -31.72 -22.26 -3.07
C SER A 38 -31.02 -21.20 -3.95
N ASN A 39 -31.55 -20.90 -5.14
CA ASN A 39 -31.02 -19.86 -6.00
C ASN A 39 -31.31 -18.46 -5.45
N VAL A 40 -32.30 -18.29 -4.58
CA VAL A 40 -32.53 -17.04 -3.85
C VAL A 40 -31.39 -16.78 -2.85
N THR A 41 -30.98 -17.81 -2.09
CA THR A 41 -29.83 -17.70 -1.18
C THR A 41 -28.54 -17.43 -1.95
N ASP A 42 -28.33 -18.12 -3.08
CA ASP A 42 -27.17 -17.87 -3.94
C ASP A 42 -27.15 -16.43 -4.49
N ALA A 43 -28.34 -15.91 -4.85
CA ALA A 43 -28.47 -14.54 -5.33
C ALA A 43 -28.09 -13.52 -4.25
N VAL A 44 -28.51 -13.72 -2.99
CA VAL A 44 -28.07 -12.88 -1.86
C VAL A 44 -26.57 -12.93 -1.70
N LEU A 45 -25.98 -14.13 -1.58
CA LEU A 45 -24.53 -14.31 -1.45
C LEU A 45 -23.75 -13.62 -2.58
N TRP A 46 -24.22 -13.85 -3.81
CA TRP A 46 -23.60 -13.31 -4.99
C TRP A 46 -23.64 -11.77 -5.03
N ALA A 47 -24.78 -11.15 -4.72
CA ALA A 47 -24.96 -9.71 -4.72
C ALA A 47 -24.10 -9.04 -3.64
N LEU A 48 -23.98 -9.67 -2.46
CA LEU A 48 -23.18 -9.17 -1.34
C LEU A 48 -21.67 -9.35 -1.52
N GLY A 49 -21.20 -9.88 -2.65
CA GLY A 49 -19.78 -9.85 -3.00
C GLY A 49 -19.04 -11.20 -3.01
N GLU A 50 -19.76 -12.33 -2.96
CA GLU A 50 -19.14 -13.66 -3.12
C GLU A 50 -18.44 -13.78 -4.47
N GLN A 51 -17.18 -14.19 -4.47
CA GLN A 51 -16.35 -14.33 -5.67
C GLN A 51 -16.05 -15.79 -6.02
N SER A 52 -16.34 -16.74 -5.12
CA SER A 52 -16.16 -18.15 -5.40
C SER A 52 -17.39 -18.68 -6.15
N PRO A 53 -17.25 -19.18 -7.38
CA PRO A 53 -18.34 -19.83 -8.08
C PRO A 53 -18.90 -21.03 -7.30
N LEU A 54 -18.05 -21.77 -6.60
CA LEU A 54 -18.42 -22.94 -5.82
C LEU A 54 -19.36 -22.61 -4.66
N SER A 55 -19.13 -21.45 -4.00
CA SER A 55 -20.00 -20.99 -2.88
C SER A 55 -21.42 -20.69 -3.32
N VAL A 56 -21.61 -20.37 -4.60
CA VAL A 56 -22.91 -20.14 -5.23
C VAL A 56 -23.27 -21.27 -6.21
N ARG A 57 -22.74 -22.46 -6.00
CA ARG A 57 -23.07 -23.69 -6.75
C ARG A 57 -22.94 -23.55 -8.27
N GLY A 58 -21.90 -22.88 -8.75
CA GLY A 58 -21.49 -22.78 -10.14
C GLY A 58 -20.05 -23.30 -10.34
N GLN A 59 -19.66 -23.55 -11.58
CA GLN A 59 -18.30 -23.89 -11.96
C GLN A 59 -17.51 -22.60 -12.34
N SER A 60 -18.23 -21.65 -12.93
CA SER A 60 -17.73 -20.33 -13.30
C SER A 60 -18.71 -19.24 -12.87
N MET A 61 -18.26 -17.98 -12.77
CA MET A 61 -19.15 -16.85 -12.50
C MET A 61 -20.15 -16.62 -13.64
N GLN A 62 -19.86 -17.05 -14.84
CA GLN A 62 -20.76 -16.95 -15.99
C GLN A 62 -21.99 -17.88 -15.84
N ASP A 63 -21.91 -18.93 -15.05
CA ASP A 63 -23.01 -19.84 -14.76
C ASP A 63 -24.13 -19.16 -13.93
N MET A 64 -23.84 -17.98 -13.40
CA MET A 64 -24.85 -17.16 -12.73
C MET A 64 -25.84 -16.54 -13.73
N VAL A 65 -25.43 -16.39 -15.00
CA VAL A 65 -26.30 -15.84 -16.04
C VAL A 65 -27.22 -16.95 -16.58
N TYR A 66 -28.54 -16.71 -16.56
CA TYR A 66 -29.55 -17.68 -17.02
C TYR A 66 -29.23 -18.20 -18.43
N ALA A 67 -29.00 -19.50 -18.52
CA ALA A 67 -28.54 -20.17 -19.75
C ALA A 67 -29.62 -20.37 -20.84
N GLY A 68 -30.89 -20.13 -20.49
CA GLY A 68 -32.03 -20.43 -21.33
C GLY A 68 -32.76 -21.71 -20.85
N GLY A 69 -33.96 -21.87 -21.27
CA GLY A 69 -34.84 -23.02 -20.98
C GLY A 69 -35.95 -23.18 -22.01
N GLU A 70 -36.86 -24.08 -21.76
CA GLU A 70 -37.96 -24.35 -22.65
C GLU A 70 -38.80 -23.08 -22.89
N GLY A 71 -38.83 -22.60 -24.15
CA GLY A 71 -39.59 -21.40 -24.55
C GLY A 71 -38.93 -20.04 -24.19
N VAL A 72 -37.82 -20.01 -23.43
CA VAL A 72 -37.16 -18.77 -23.02
C VAL A 72 -35.69 -18.81 -23.37
N GLY A 73 -35.22 -17.83 -24.18
CA GLY A 73 -33.81 -17.73 -24.59
C GLY A 73 -32.88 -17.34 -23.45
N PRO A 74 -31.55 -17.49 -23.65
CA PRO A 74 -30.57 -17.15 -22.66
C PRO A 74 -30.54 -15.63 -22.37
N SER A 75 -30.34 -15.26 -21.10
CA SER A 75 -30.22 -13.85 -20.69
C SER A 75 -28.91 -13.27 -21.13
N ARG A 76 -28.89 -11.97 -21.46
CA ARG A 76 -27.67 -11.23 -21.77
C ARG A 76 -26.84 -10.91 -20.52
N TYR A 77 -27.50 -10.81 -19.37
CA TYR A 77 -26.86 -10.48 -18.08
C TYR A 77 -27.65 -11.09 -16.92
N ALA A 78 -26.97 -11.26 -15.82
CA ALA A 78 -27.56 -11.48 -14.51
C ALA A 78 -27.48 -10.20 -13.68
N GLU A 79 -28.56 -9.85 -13.00
CA GLU A 79 -28.65 -8.69 -12.12
C GLU A 79 -29.37 -9.07 -10.84
N VAL A 80 -28.77 -8.77 -9.70
CA VAL A 80 -29.35 -8.99 -8.39
C VAL A 80 -29.17 -7.74 -7.56
N GLU A 81 -30.23 -7.24 -6.99
CA GLU A 81 -30.28 -6.13 -6.06
C GLU A 81 -30.82 -6.61 -4.72
N VAL A 82 -30.06 -6.38 -3.66
CA VAL A 82 -30.39 -6.69 -2.27
C VAL A 82 -30.57 -5.38 -1.54
N VAL A 83 -31.72 -5.24 -0.88
CA VAL A 83 -32.04 -4.05 -0.07
C VAL A 83 -32.09 -4.45 1.39
N LEU A 84 -31.26 -3.80 2.19
CA LEU A 84 -31.15 -3.98 3.63
C LEU A 84 -31.69 -2.74 4.34
N ASP A 85 -32.55 -2.95 5.33
CA ASP A 85 -33.10 -1.88 6.19
C ASP A 85 -32.36 -1.88 7.53
N SER A 86 -32.01 -0.69 8.02
CA SER A 86 -31.26 -0.53 9.29
C SER A 86 -32.12 -0.65 10.53
N ASP A 87 -33.46 -0.75 10.42
CA ASP A 87 -34.40 -0.77 11.54
C ASP A 87 -34.28 0.47 12.46
N GLY A 88 -33.82 1.62 11.92
CA GLY A 88 -33.61 2.85 12.68
C GLY A 88 -32.33 2.86 13.51
N ASP A 89 -31.40 1.98 13.28
CA ASP A 89 -30.07 2.00 13.91
C ASP A 89 -29.18 3.08 13.26
N ASP A 90 -29.08 4.24 13.92
CA ASP A 90 -28.26 5.39 13.47
C ASP A 90 -26.76 5.05 13.36
N ALA A 91 -26.30 3.99 14.01
CA ALA A 91 -24.90 3.57 13.95
C ALA A 91 -24.51 3.05 12.54
N ALA A 92 -25.47 2.65 11.72
CA ALA A 92 -25.25 2.19 10.35
C ALA A 92 -24.98 3.34 9.36
N GLY A 93 -25.33 4.58 9.70
CA GLY A 93 -25.14 5.77 8.84
C GLY A 93 -26.04 5.84 7.61
N PHE A 94 -27.02 4.94 7.48
CA PHE A 94 -28.03 4.91 6.41
C PHE A 94 -29.33 4.25 6.93
N SER A 95 -30.47 4.68 6.42
CA SER A 95 -31.75 4.06 6.72
C SER A 95 -31.96 2.79 5.87
N GLU A 96 -31.55 2.84 4.61
CA GLU A 96 -31.68 1.77 3.64
C GLU A 96 -30.38 1.64 2.84
N LEU A 97 -29.93 0.40 2.63
CA LEU A 97 -28.72 0.08 1.84
C LEU A 97 -29.11 -0.83 0.69
N ALA A 98 -29.12 -0.31 -0.53
CA ALA A 98 -29.32 -1.09 -1.74
C ALA A 98 -27.97 -1.46 -2.38
N ILE A 99 -27.69 -2.76 -2.47
CA ILE A 99 -26.49 -3.28 -3.14
C ILE A 99 -26.93 -4.04 -4.37
N MET A 100 -26.46 -3.61 -5.53
CA MET A 100 -26.71 -4.24 -6.81
C MET A 100 -25.42 -4.81 -7.39
N ARG A 101 -25.49 -6.04 -7.87
CA ARG A 101 -24.47 -6.65 -8.73
C ARG A 101 -25.07 -7.01 -10.07
N ARG A 102 -24.34 -6.69 -11.14
CA ARG A 102 -24.69 -7.06 -12.51
C ARG A 102 -23.48 -7.71 -13.18
N LEU A 103 -23.71 -8.81 -13.89
CA LEU A 103 -22.71 -9.53 -14.67
C LEU A 103 -23.25 -9.71 -16.08
N GLU A 104 -22.53 -9.24 -17.06
CA GLU A 104 -22.86 -9.45 -18.46
C GLU A 104 -22.31 -10.78 -18.97
N ARG A 105 -23.01 -11.43 -19.87
CA ARG A 105 -22.55 -12.70 -20.46
C ARG A 105 -21.25 -12.46 -21.23
N GLY A 106 -20.16 -13.14 -20.83
CA GLY A 106 -18.82 -12.95 -21.39
C GLY A 106 -18.12 -11.63 -20.97
N GLY A 107 -18.75 -10.83 -20.09
CA GLY A 107 -18.23 -9.55 -19.62
C GLY A 107 -17.82 -9.56 -18.16
N GLU A 108 -17.47 -8.37 -17.67
CA GLU A 108 -17.10 -8.14 -16.28
C GLU A 108 -18.31 -7.84 -15.39
N GLY A 109 -18.14 -8.12 -14.08
CA GLY A 109 -19.13 -7.79 -13.06
C GLY A 109 -19.03 -6.33 -12.62
N THR A 110 -20.18 -5.67 -12.48
CA THR A 110 -20.27 -4.30 -11.95
C THR A 110 -21.09 -4.28 -10.66
N TYR A 111 -20.74 -3.37 -9.75
CA TYR A 111 -21.46 -3.14 -8.50
C TYR A 111 -22.01 -1.73 -8.44
N ARG A 112 -23.13 -1.58 -7.73
CA ARG A 112 -23.70 -0.30 -7.33
C ARG A 112 -24.12 -0.34 -5.86
N ILE A 113 -23.96 0.79 -5.18
CA ILE A 113 -24.45 1.03 -3.82
C ILE A 113 -25.38 2.23 -3.90
N ASN A 114 -26.64 2.07 -3.50
CA ASN A 114 -27.67 3.11 -3.57
C ASN A 114 -27.72 3.78 -4.96
N GLY A 115 -27.62 2.97 -6.04
CA GLY A 115 -27.63 3.42 -7.43
C GLY A 115 -26.29 3.95 -7.95
N ALA A 116 -25.35 4.37 -7.11
CA ALA A 116 -24.03 4.85 -7.51
C ALA A 116 -23.08 3.68 -7.84
N ARG A 117 -22.23 3.83 -8.87
CA ARG A 117 -21.24 2.83 -9.24
C ARG A 117 -20.20 2.68 -8.12
N ALA A 118 -19.94 1.45 -7.71
CA ALA A 118 -19.02 1.11 -6.63
C ALA A 118 -18.04 0.01 -7.06
N ARG A 119 -16.95 -0.14 -6.31
CA ARG A 119 -16.03 -1.27 -6.44
C ARG A 119 -16.39 -2.36 -5.43
N LEU A 120 -15.98 -3.58 -5.69
CA LEU A 120 -16.16 -4.68 -4.73
C LEU A 120 -15.57 -4.34 -3.34
N ALA A 121 -14.46 -3.61 -3.30
CA ALA A 121 -13.84 -3.17 -2.03
C ALA A 121 -14.77 -2.27 -1.21
N ASP A 122 -15.48 -1.36 -1.88
CA ASP A 122 -16.42 -0.41 -1.25
C ASP A 122 -17.65 -1.18 -0.70
N VAL A 123 -18.16 -2.16 -1.47
CA VAL A 123 -19.24 -3.05 -1.01
C VAL A 123 -18.82 -3.82 0.25
N ILE A 124 -17.63 -4.40 0.25
CA ILE A 124 -17.10 -5.15 1.39
C ILE A 124 -16.89 -4.22 2.61
N GLU A 125 -16.47 -2.99 2.40
CA GLU A 125 -16.28 -2.02 3.47
C GLU A 125 -17.61 -1.65 4.13
N VAL A 126 -18.62 -1.28 3.33
CA VAL A 126 -19.96 -0.94 3.83
C VAL A 126 -20.62 -2.13 4.55
N LEU A 127 -20.53 -3.34 3.98
CA LEU A 127 -21.04 -4.55 4.64
C LEU A 127 -20.31 -4.87 5.95
N SER A 128 -18.98 -4.63 6.00
CA SER A 128 -18.21 -4.84 7.22
C SER A 128 -18.57 -3.83 8.30
N ASP A 129 -18.87 -2.57 7.94
CA ASP A 129 -19.33 -1.54 8.88
C ASP A 129 -20.75 -1.85 9.39
N ALA A 130 -21.56 -2.49 8.57
CA ALA A 130 -22.88 -3.02 8.93
C ALA A 130 -22.83 -4.38 9.68
N ASN A 131 -21.66 -4.86 10.11
CA ASN A 131 -21.44 -6.19 10.72
C ASN A 131 -21.88 -7.40 9.86
N LEU A 132 -22.04 -7.19 8.56
CA LEU A 132 -22.32 -8.23 7.56
C LEU A 132 -21.02 -8.65 6.83
N GLY A 133 -19.93 -8.91 7.53
CA GLY A 133 -18.56 -9.07 7.03
C GLY A 133 -18.39 -9.94 5.78
N ARG A 134 -17.16 -9.92 5.22
CA ARG A 134 -16.80 -10.55 3.93
C ARG A 134 -17.04 -12.06 3.85
N GLU A 135 -16.96 -12.78 4.97
CA GLU A 135 -17.13 -14.25 5.00
C GLU A 135 -18.59 -14.65 5.26
N MET A 136 -19.51 -13.69 5.18
CA MET A 136 -20.96 -13.85 5.21
C MET A 136 -21.46 -14.98 6.13
N HIS A 137 -21.02 -14.94 7.39
CA HIS A 137 -21.54 -15.84 8.42
C HIS A 137 -23.04 -15.61 8.67
N SER A 138 -23.56 -14.48 8.19
CA SER A 138 -25.00 -14.18 8.19
C SER A 138 -25.80 -15.04 7.23
N VAL A 139 -25.15 -15.69 6.25
CA VAL A 139 -25.81 -16.63 5.32
C VAL A 139 -25.27 -18.02 5.54
N ILE A 140 -26.08 -18.88 6.13
CA ILE A 140 -25.75 -20.28 6.42
C ILE A 140 -26.29 -21.15 5.28
N SER A 141 -25.40 -21.58 4.38
CA SER A 141 -25.74 -22.52 3.31
C SER A 141 -25.87 -23.95 3.84
N GLN A 142 -26.54 -24.81 3.08
CA GLN A 142 -26.68 -26.23 3.39
C GLN A 142 -25.31 -26.89 3.57
N GLY A 143 -25.13 -27.62 4.65
CA GLY A 143 -23.85 -28.28 5.03
C GLY A 143 -22.87 -27.38 5.80
N ARG A 144 -23.04 -26.06 5.80
CA ARG A 144 -22.12 -25.15 6.51
C ARG A 144 -22.15 -25.30 8.03
N VAL A 145 -23.32 -25.64 8.60
CA VAL A 145 -23.45 -25.89 10.05
C VAL A 145 -22.59 -27.07 10.47
N GLU A 146 -22.64 -28.17 9.72
CA GLU A 146 -21.84 -29.36 9.98
C GLU A 146 -20.33 -29.07 9.86
N GLU A 147 -19.93 -28.34 8.81
CA GLU A 147 -18.56 -27.87 8.62
C GLU A 147 -18.07 -27.03 9.81
N ILE A 148 -18.90 -26.10 10.32
CA ILE A 148 -18.57 -25.29 11.49
C ILE A 148 -18.40 -26.15 12.74
N VAL A 149 -19.30 -27.09 12.99
CA VAL A 149 -19.24 -27.98 14.16
C VAL A 149 -18.01 -28.87 14.12
N LEU A 150 -17.65 -29.39 12.94
CA LEU A 150 -16.49 -30.26 12.74
C LEU A 150 -15.18 -29.50 12.56
N SER A 151 -15.21 -28.16 12.40
CA SER A 151 -14.02 -27.34 12.17
C SER A 151 -13.04 -27.37 13.33
N ALA A 152 -11.75 -27.11 13.05
CA ALA A 152 -10.72 -27.01 14.07
C ALA A 152 -11.00 -25.85 15.05
N PRO A 153 -10.53 -25.94 16.32
CA PRO A 153 -10.73 -24.88 17.31
C PRO A 153 -10.26 -23.49 16.86
N ARG A 154 -9.22 -23.44 16.04
CA ARG A 154 -8.69 -22.20 15.46
C ARG A 154 -9.70 -21.56 14.50
N ASP A 155 -10.36 -22.36 13.67
CA ASP A 155 -11.31 -21.88 12.67
C ASP A 155 -12.60 -21.44 13.35
N ARG A 156 -13.08 -22.18 14.36
CA ARG A 156 -14.20 -21.75 15.21
C ARG A 156 -13.93 -20.42 15.91
N ARG A 157 -12.72 -20.20 16.41
CA ARG A 157 -12.33 -18.92 17.00
C ARG A 157 -12.42 -17.79 15.98
N LEU A 158 -11.97 -18.03 14.73
CA LEU A 158 -12.07 -17.03 13.65
C LEU A 158 -13.52 -16.63 13.39
N LEU A 159 -14.44 -17.60 13.38
CA LEU A 159 -15.88 -17.36 13.22
C LEU A 159 -16.42 -16.46 14.36
N VAL A 160 -16.07 -16.75 15.59
CA VAL A 160 -16.49 -15.94 16.75
C VAL A 160 -15.91 -14.52 16.67
N GLU A 161 -14.61 -14.39 16.32
CA GLU A 161 -13.96 -13.08 16.14
C GLU A 161 -14.61 -12.27 15.01
N GLU A 162 -15.08 -12.92 13.96
CA GLU A 162 -15.76 -12.28 12.84
C GLU A 162 -17.18 -11.87 13.18
N ALA A 163 -17.94 -12.74 13.85
CA ALA A 163 -19.26 -12.41 14.37
C ALA A 163 -19.22 -11.22 15.37
N ALA A 164 -18.09 -11.07 16.08
CA ALA A 164 -17.81 -9.92 16.95
C ALA A 164 -17.31 -8.67 16.19
N GLY A 165 -17.26 -8.67 14.83
CA GLY A 165 -16.80 -7.54 14.03
C GLY A 165 -15.30 -7.26 14.11
N LEU A 166 -14.49 -8.18 14.67
CA LEU A 166 -13.06 -7.99 14.89
C LEU A 166 -12.20 -8.18 13.62
N GLY A 167 -12.76 -8.67 12.53
CA GLY A 167 -12.05 -8.98 11.29
C GLY A 167 -11.30 -7.78 10.71
N LYS A 168 -11.93 -6.58 10.68
CA LYS A 168 -11.31 -5.33 10.21
C LYS A 168 -10.13 -4.90 11.10
N HIS A 169 -10.27 -5.02 12.41
CA HIS A 169 -9.20 -4.65 13.36
C HIS A 169 -7.99 -5.57 13.22
N ARG A 170 -8.21 -6.87 13.03
CA ARG A 170 -7.14 -7.85 12.78
C ARG A 170 -6.37 -7.55 11.48
N LYS A 171 -7.08 -7.21 10.38
CA LYS A 171 -6.44 -6.81 9.12
C LYS A 171 -5.64 -5.52 9.25
N ARG A 172 -6.18 -4.49 9.93
CA ARG A 172 -5.47 -3.24 10.21
C ARG A 172 -4.22 -3.49 11.06
N ARG A 173 -4.34 -4.28 12.14
CA ARG A 173 -3.22 -4.67 13.00
C ARG A 173 -2.13 -5.38 12.20
N ARG A 174 -2.48 -6.39 11.38
CA ARG A 174 -1.50 -7.11 10.56
C ARG A 174 -0.79 -6.20 9.56
N ARG A 175 -1.51 -5.28 8.89
CA ARG A 175 -0.90 -4.29 7.99
C ARG A 175 0.05 -3.35 8.74
N ALA A 176 -0.34 -2.90 9.92
CA ALA A 176 0.51 -2.05 10.77
C ALA A 176 1.77 -2.80 11.23
N GLN A 177 1.66 -4.06 11.64
CA GLN A 177 2.80 -4.91 12.01
C GLN A 177 3.79 -5.07 10.85
N LEU A 178 3.31 -5.41 9.65
CA LEU A 178 4.16 -5.54 8.46
C LEU A 178 4.83 -4.21 8.08
N LYS A 179 4.13 -3.08 8.26
CA LYS A 179 4.71 -1.75 8.02
C LYS A 179 5.79 -1.42 9.04
N LEU A 180 5.56 -1.74 10.32
CA LEU A 180 6.56 -1.55 11.38
C LEU A 180 7.82 -2.39 11.14
N GLU A 181 7.66 -3.64 10.75
CA GLU A 181 8.77 -4.56 10.42
C GLU A 181 9.62 -3.98 9.26
N ARG A 182 8.99 -3.60 8.15
CA ARG A 182 9.69 -2.94 7.03
C ARG A 182 10.37 -1.64 7.43
N THR A 183 9.74 -0.85 8.32
CA THR A 183 10.34 0.40 8.81
C THR A 183 11.55 0.12 9.66
N ARG A 184 11.53 -0.94 10.48
CA ARG A 184 12.67 -1.39 11.27
C ARG A 184 13.85 -1.79 10.39
N ASP A 185 13.59 -2.64 9.37
CA ASP A 185 14.63 -3.05 8.42
C ASP A 185 15.26 -1.84 7.69
N ASN A 186 14.43 -0.86 7.31
CA ASN A 186 14.93 0.37 6.69
C ASN A 186 15.77 1.23 7.67
N LEU A 187 15.36 1.29 8.93
CA LEU A 187 16.10 2.01 9.97
C LEU A 187 17.47 1.35 10.20
N ASP A 188 17.51 0.03 10.33
CA ASP A 188 18.75 -0.72 10.51
C ASP A 188 19.72 -0.47 9.35
N ARG A 189 19.22 -0.51 8.11
CA ARG A 189 20.02 -0.16 6.91
C ARG A 189 20.51 1.28 6.94
N ALA A 190 19.69 2.24 7.35
CA ALA A 190 20.10 3.64 7.45
C ALA A 190 21.18 3.84 8.51
N LEU A 191 21.08 3.15 9.64
CA LEU A 191 22.12 3.17 10.70
C LEU A 191 23.44 2.56 10.22
N ASP A 192 23.42 1.52 9.40
CA ASP A 192 24.61 0.92 8.82
C ASP A 192 25.29 1.89 7.85
N VAL A 193 24.54 2.55 6.99
CA VAL A 193 25.05 3.61 6.09
C VAL A 193 25.66 4.78 6.89
N GLU A 194 25.00 5.20 7.97
CA GLU A 194 25.53 6.24 8.85
C GLU A 194 26.87 5.82 9.48
N ARG A 195 26.96 4.59 10.00
CA ARG A 195 28.22 4.07 10.58
C ARG A 195 29.33 4.02 9.54
N GLU A 196 29.03 3.56 8.34
CA GLU A 196 29.98 3.52 7.23
C GLU A 196 30.46 4.93 6.86
N ALA A 197 29.53 5.88 6.71
CA ALA A 197 29.85 7.26 6.42
C ALA A 197 30.74 7.88 7.51
N ARG A 198 30.44 7.69 8.79
CA ARG A 198 31.24 8.14 9.90
C ARG A 198 32.66 7.54 9.90
N THR A 199 32.75 6.24 9.56
CA THR A 199 34.04 5.54 9.49
C THR A 199 34.89 6.10 8.36
N ARG A 200 34.31 6.42 7.21
CA ARG A 200 34.99 7.01 6.05
C ARG A 200 35.37 8.49 6.28
N LEU A 201 34.56 9.25 7.02
CA LEU A 201 34.84 10.66 7.33
C LEU A 201 36.06 10.86 8.23
N ARG A 202 36.31 9.97 9.18
CA ARG A 202 37.46 10.08 10.11
C ARG A 202 38.82 10.18 9.40
N PRO A 203 39.19 9.27 8.48
CA PRO A 203 40.45 9.37 7.76
C PRO A 203 40.50 10.58 6.83
N LEU A 204 39.40 10.93 6.16
CA LEU A 204 39.33 12.11 5.29
C LEU A 204 39.58 13.42 6.05
N LYS A 205 39.01 13.54 7.27
CA LYS A 205 39.25 14.69 8.12
C LYS A 205 40.72 14.81 8.50
N ARG A 206 41.37 13.70 8.87
CA ARG A 206 42.84 13.70 9.16
C ARG A 206 43.65 14.06 7.93
N GLN A 207 43.27 13.57 6.74
CA GLN A 207 43.96 13.93 5.49
C GLN A 207 43.80 15.42 5.16
N ALA A 208 42.58 15.98 5.36
CA ALA A 208 42.34 17.40 5.16
C ALA A 208 43.19 18.27 6.12
N GLU A 209 43.19 17.93 7.41
CA GLU A 209 44.01 18.63 8.41
C GLU A 209 45.53 18.55 8.08
N ALA A 210 46.01 17.39 7.63
CA ALA A 210 47.39 17.21 7.19
C ALA A 210 47.72 18.02 5.92
N ALA A 211 46.80 18.06 4.96
CA ALA A 211 46.94 18.86 3.73
C ALA A 211 46.99 20.37 4.02
N GLU A 212 46.14 20.86 4.91
CA GLU A 212 46.15 22.27 5.35
C GLU A 212 47.46 22.64 6.04
N LEU A 213 47.92 21.76 6.92
CA LEU A 213 49.24 21.96 7.58
C LEU A 213 50.37 21.97 6.55
N HIS A 214 50.40 21.04 5.60
CA HIS A 214 51.40 20.98 4.53
C HIS A 214 51.39 22.26 3.70
N ALA A 215 50.25 22.71 3.22
CA ALA A 215 50.14 23.96 2.46
C ALA A 215 50.61 25.21 3.24
N ARG A 216 50.38 25.23 4.56
CA ARG A 216 50.89 26.29 5.43
C ARG A 216 52.41 26.25 5.55
N LEU A 217 52.95 25.06 5.77
CA LEU A 217 54.42 24.89 5.88
C LEU A 217 55.14 25.19 4.56
N GLU A 218 54.59 24.76 3.43
CA GLU A 218 55.13 25.10 2.09
C GLU A 218 55.18 26.61 1.87
N ARG A 219 54.16 27.35 2.25
CA ARG A 219 54.10 28.80 2.14
C ARG A 219 55.20 29.45 3.03
N GLN A 220 55.33 29.00 4.26
CA GLN A 220 56.35 29.46 5.18
C GLN A 220 57.75 29.16 4.67
N LEU A 221 57.97 27.97 4.09
CA LEU A 221 59.25 27.59 3.49
C LEU A 221 59.59 28.50 2.29
N LEU A 222 58.60 28.76 1.43
CA LEU A 222 58.81 29.66 0.28
C LEU A 222 59.15 31.09 0.72
N GLU A 223 58.47 31.62 1.72
CA GLU A 223 58.74 32.95 2.30
C GLU A 223 60.14 33.02 2.93
N ALA A 224 60.48 32.00 3.72
CA ALA A 224 61.78 31.95 4.35
C ALA A 224 62.93 31.79 3.33
N SER A 225 62.79 30.93 2.34
CA SER A 225 63.76 30.73 1.27
C SER A 225 63.92 31.98 0.39
N GLY A 226 62.79 32.65 0.09
CA GLY A 226 62.76 33.93 -0.62
C GLY A 226 63.48 35.04 0.17
N GLY A 227 63.24 35.09 1.49
CA GLY A 227 63.93 35.99 2.39
C GLY A 227 65.45 35.75 2.41
N LEU A 228 65.91 34.51 2.61
CA LEU A 228 67.28 34.12 2.57
C LEU A 228 67.98 34.45 1.25
N THR A 229 67.38 34.20 0.13
CA THR A 229 67.89 34.51 -1.21
C THR A 229 68.00 36.04 -1.44
N ALA A 230 66.96 36.79 -0.97
CA ALA A 230 67.00 38.26 -1.06
C ALA A 230 68.08 38.88 -0.20
N ASP A 231 68.33 38.38 1.02
CA ASP A 231 69.40 38.82 1.93
C ASP A 231 70.79 38.47 1.37
N GLY A 232 70.95 37.24 0.83
CA GLY A 232 72.18 36.84 0.16
C GLY A 232 72.49 37.69 -1.06
N LEU A 233 71.46 38.04 -1.87
CA LEU A 233 71.64 38.94 -3.01
C LEU A 233 72.05 40.38 -2.55
N ARG A 234 71.43 40.88 -1.46
CA ARG A 234 71.72 42.18 -0.89
C ARG A 234 73.15 42.24 -0.42
N SER A 235 73.62 41.25 0.37
CA SER A 235 74.97 41.15 0.83
C SER A 235 75.99 41.08 -0.32
N ALA A 236 75.76 40.27 -1.34
CA ALA A 236 76.59 40.17 -2.52
C ALA A 236 76.70 41.48 -3.31
N ARG A 237 75.61 42.27 -3.38
CA ARG A 237 75.60 43.61 -3.99
C ARG A 237 76.44 44.60 -3.17
N GLU A 238 76.33 44.64 -1.85
CA GLU A 238 77.07 45.46 -0.95
C GLU A 238 78.57 45.13 -1.07
N ASP A 239 78.96 43.87 -1.09
CA ASP A 239 80.32 43.42 -1.32
C ASP A 239 80.86 43.85 -2.67
N LEU A 240 80.05 43.74 -3.75
CA LEU A 240 80.44 44.20 -5.08
C LEU A 240 80.71 45.73 -5.10
N GLU A 241 79.77 46.52 -4.56
CA GLU A 241 79.92 47.97 -4.47
C GLU A 241 81.16 48.37 -3.66
N ALA A 242 81.44 47.65 -2.58
CA ALA A 242 82.68 47.89 -1.78
C ALA A 242 83.97 47.61 -2.58
N VAL A 243 83.99 46.50 -3.31
CA VAL A 243 85.12 46.13 -4.19
C VAL A 243 85.29 47.12 -5.36
N GLU A 244 84.15 47.49 -6.02
CA GLU A 244 84.23 48.49 -7.11
C GLU A 244 84.72 49.86 -6.64
N THR A 245 84.29 50.32 -5.44
CA THR A 245 84.74 51.55 -4.83
C THR A 245 86.24 51.49 -4.44
N ALA A 246 86.66 50.36 -3.90
CA ALA A 246 88.11 50.14 -3.63
C ALA A 246 88.93 50.13 -4.92
N ALA A 247 88.45 49.44 -5.97
CA ALA A 247 89.15 49.43 -7.27
C ALA A 247 89.20 50.81 -7.93
N ARG A 248 88.14 51.59 -7.80
CA ARG A 248 88.11 52.98 -8.30
C ARG A 248 89.13 53.83 -7.60
N ARG A 249 89.19 53.80 -6.24
CA ARG A 249 90.19 54.51 -5.46
C ARG A 249 91.62 54.10 -5.80
N ALA A 250 91.86 52.81 -5.99
CA ALA A 250 93.16 52.28 -6.40
C ALA A 250 93.61 52.78 -7.79
N ARG A 251 92.64 52.88 -8.75
CA ARG A 251 92.92 53.46 -10.08
C ARG A 251 93.26 54.95 -10.00
N GLU A 252 92.41 55.71 -9.25
CA GLU A 252 92.66 57.14 -9.04
C GLU A 252 93.98 57.41 -8.38
N ALA A 253 94.39 56.59 -7.35
CA ALA A 253 95.72 56.68 -6.73
C ALA A 253 96.87 56.33 -7.70
N ARG A 254 96.65 55.36 -8.56
CA ARG A 254 97.67 55.04 -9.58
C ARG A 254 97.83 56.18 -10.60
N ASP A 255 96.73 56.70 -11.12
CA ASP A 255 96.66 57.73 -12.17
C ASP A 255 97.20 59.09 -11.62
N GLY A 256 97.19 59.27 -10.28
CA GLY A 256 97.78 60.44 -9.62
C GLY A 256 99.31 60.31 -9.30
N LEU A 257 99.92 59.16 -9.61
CA LEU A 257 101.34 58.88 -9.43
C LEU A 257 102.10 58.91 -10.78
N GLU A 258 101.39 58.96 -11.92
CA GLU A 258 101.97 59.26 -13.22
C GLU A 258 101.89 60.77 -13.51
#